data_a2cea19a9f9ab731220ec17a283dc50c
#
_entry.id   a2cea19a9f9ab731220ec17a283dc50c
#
_cell.length_a   1.000
_cell.length_b   1.000
_cell.length_c   1.000
_cell.angle_alpha   90.00
_cell.angle_beta   90.00
_cell.angle_gamma   90.00
#
_symmetry.space_group_name_H-M   'P 1'
#
loop_
_entity.id
_entity.type
_entity.pdbx_description
1 polymer ?
#
loop_
_entity_poly.entity_id
_entity_poly.type
_entity_poly.pdbx_seq_one_letter_code
_entity_poly.pdbx_strand_id
1 'polypeptide(L)'
;MYCDYHTPTPLCLHASGTPQEYVQAAVRAGLREYGISDHAPMPGEPFDDWRMKQADMPAYLDWLTEARECAALHGLTVRSALECDWFPGIEPWIEHLQGLHAWDYLIGSVHYLGEKEEFDNPHRMDFWHRTDVEDAWEQYWERFRNMAASGMFHIMGHADLIKKFGFRPSGDLRRYYEPSLEAMRETGACLELNTAGWHNKCGEQYPDGQFLKMAAEAGIPLTISSDAHRPEDVGRDFKRAGELARQAGFRHLASFQGGRMKLFPLPGI
;
A
#
# COMPACT_ATOMS: atom_id res chain seq x y z
N MET A 1 18.41 -7.66 3.61
CA MET A 1 17.50 -7.85 2.45
C MET A 1 16.13 -7.33 2.84
N TYR A 2 15.45 -6.63 1.94
CA TYR A 2 14.10 -6.07 2.12
C TYR A 2 13.03 -7.00 1.56
N CYS A 3 11.78 -6.73 1.90
CA CYS A 3 10.60 -7.26 1.21
C CYS A 3 9.92 -6.09 0.50
N ASP A 4 9.30 -6.34 -0.66
CA ASP A 4 8.44 -5.39 -1.36
C ASP A 4 7.06 -6.02 -1.48
N TYR A 5 6.05 -5.43 -0.87
CA TYR A 5 4.73 -6.02 -0.75
C TYR A 5 3.64 -5.25 -1.50
N HIS A 6 4.00 -4.17 -2.20
CA HIS A 6 3.05 -3.36 -2.93
C HIS A 6 3.50 -3.23 -4.39
N THR A 7 2.98 -4.14 -5.22
CA THR A 7 3.25 -4.14 -6.66
C THR A 7 2.01 -4.65 -7.41
N PRO A 8 1.31 -3.78 -8.13
CA PRO A 8 0.18 -4.19 -8.96
C PRO A 8 0.64 -4.94 -10.21
N THR A 9 -0.32 -5.45 -10.97
CA THR A 9 -0.12 -6.11 -12.26
C THR A 9 -0.75 -5.28 -13.40
N PRO A 10 -0.46 -5.57 -14.68
CA PRO A 10 -1.13 -4.89 -15.79
C PRO A 10 -2.65 -5.04 -15.84
N LEU A 11 -3.24 -5.90 -15.02
CA LEU A 11 -4.70 -6.01 -14.91
C LEU A 11 -5.34 -4.75 -14.31
N CYS A 12 -4.55 -3.94 -13.57
CA CYS A 12 -4.99 -2.61 -13.11
C CYS A 12 -5.05 -1.55 -14.23
N LEU A 13 -4.70 -1.90 -15.47
CA LEU A 13 -4.77 -1.07 -16.68
C LEU A 13 -3.77 0.11 -16.75
N HIS A 14 -2.96 0.33 -15.72
CA HIS A 14 -1.94 1.40 -15.68
C HIS A 14 -0.55 0.93 -15.22
N ALA A 15 -0.40 -0.37 -14.92
CA ALA A 15 0.90 -1.01 -14.79
C ALA A 15 1.33 -1.69 -16.10
N SER A 16 2.59 -2.07 -16.22
CA SER A 16 3.15 -2.73 -17.41
C SER A 16 4.20 -3.77 -17.01
N GLY A 17 4.48 -4.70 -17.93
CA GLY A 17 5.46 -5.77 -17.73
C GLY A 17 4.84 -7.16 -17.65
N THR A 18 5.68 -8.16 -17.36
CA THR A 18 5.32 -9.57 -17.24
C THR A 18 5.70 -10.12 -15.87
N PRO A 19 5.13 -11.25 -15.42
CA PRO A 19 5.54 -11.89 -14.15
C PRO A 19 7.05 -12.09 -14.05
N GLN A 20 7.67 -12.53 -15.15
CA GLN A 20 9.11 -12.81 -15.24
C GLN A 20 9.94 -11.53 -15.08
N GLU A 21 9.54 -10.43 -15.71
CA GLU A 21 10.25 -9.15 -15.62
C GLU A 21 10.21 -8.59 -14.18
N TYR A 22 9.06 -8.66 -13.51
CA TYR A 22 8.92 -8.26 -12.11
C TYR A 22 9.76 -9.13 -11.18
N VAL A 23 9.70 -10.45 -11.33
CA VAL A 23 10.52 -11.39 -10.54
C VAL A 23 12.01 -11.12 -10.75
N GLN A 24 12.46 -10.94 -12.00
CA GLN A 24 13.85 -10.62 -12.27
C GLN A 24 14.27 -9.27 -11.67
N ALA A 25 13.37 -8.28 -11.66
CA ALA A 25 13.62 -7.00 -10.99
C ALA A 25 13.76 -7.18 -9.47
N ALA A 26 12.88 -7.95 -8.84
CA ALA A 26 12.95 -8.28 -7.42
C ALA A 26 14.27 -9.01 -7.05
N VAL A 27 14.71 -9.94 -7.89
CA VAL A 27 16.01 -10.62 -7.74
C VAL A 27 17.16 -9.62 -7.86
N ARG A 28 17.14 -8.74 -8.88
CA ARG A 28 18.19 -7.71 -9.06
C ARG A 28 18.24 -6.73 -7.89
N ALA A 29 17.08 -6.37 -7.34
CA ALA A 29 16.97 -5.53 -6.14
C ALA A 29 17.43 -6.23 -4.86
N GLY A 30 17.72 -7.53 -4.90
CA GLY A 30 18.14 -8.32 -3.75
C GLY A 30 17.05 -8.47 -2.69
N LEU A 31 15.79 -8.57 -3.12
CA LEU A 31 14.68 -8.73 -2.19
C LEU A 31 14.69 -10.10 -1.53
N ARG A 32 14.22 -10.16 -0.31
CA ARG A 32 13.96 -11.40 0.44
C ARG A 32 12.66 -12.05 0.00
N GLU A 33 11.62 -11.25 -0.11
CA GLU A 33 10.28 -11.63 -0.51
C GLU A 33 9.72 -10.57 -1.46
N TYR A 34 8.94 -11.01 -2.42
CA TYR A 34 8.26 -10.17 -3.40
C TYR A 34 6.76 -10.43 -3.31
N GLY A 35 5.98 -9.40 -3.03
CA GLY A 35 4.54 -9.46 -2.89
C GLY A 35 3.84 -8.83 -4.08
N ILE A 36 2.85 -9.52 -4.61
CA ILE A 36 2.00 -9.06 -5.69
C ILE A 36 0.65 -8.70 -5.10
N SER A 37 0.22 -7.45 -5.27
CA SER A 37 -0.99 -6.88 -4.67
C SER A 37 -1.68 -5.95 -5.66
N ASP A 38 -2.45 -6.53 -6.59
CA ASP A 38 -3.18 -5.71 -7.56
C ASP A 38 -4.34 -4.99 -6.91
N HIS A 39 -4.76 -3.87 -7.52
CA HIS A 39 -5.97 -3.15 -7.14
C HIS A 39 -7.18 -4.07 -7.24
N ALA A 40 -7.78 -4.37 -6.10
CA ALA A 40 -8.88 -5.31 -5.98
C ALA A 40 -10.10 -4.86 -6.79
N PRO A 41 -10.85 -5.79 -7.40
CA PRO A 41 -12.11 -5.45 -8.05
C PRO A 41 -13.13 -4.91 -7.05
N MET A 42 -14.06 -4.12 -7.53
CA MET A 42 -15.10 -3.48 -6.72
C MET A 42 -16.48 -4.11 -6.96
N PRO A 43 -17.40 -4.03 -5.98
CA PRO A 43 -18.78 -4.42 -6.22
C PRO A 43 -19.44 -3.44 -7.21
N GLY A 44 -20.20 -3.95 -8.19
CA GLY A 44 -20.94 -3.10 -9.13
C GLY A 44 -20.08 -2.48 -10.22
N GLU A 45 -19.55 -3.31 -11.09
CA GLU A 45 -18.78 -2.88 -12.27
C GLU A 45 -19.64 -2.27 -13.39
N PRO A 46 -19.10 -1.28 -14.16
CA PRO A 46 -17.80 -0.67 -13.97
C PRO A 46 -17.79 0.32 -12.80
N PHE A 47 -16.80 0.21 -11.92
CA PHE A 47 -16.63 1.13 -10.80
C PHE A 47 -15.78 2.34 -11.19
N ASP A 48 -14.64 2.08 -11.80
CA ASP A 48 -13.70 3.02 -12.39
C ASP A 48 -13.04 2.42 -13.65
N ASP A 49 -11.99 3.04 -14.18
CA ASP A 49 -11.31 2.65 -15.41
C ASP A 49 -9.83 2.25 -15.20
N TRP A 50 -9.40 2.04 -13.95
CA TRP A 50 -8.00 1.82 -13.61
C TRP A 50 -7.73 0.63 -12.68
N ARG A 51 -8.68 -0.26 -12.45
CA ARG A 51 -8.50 -1.44 -11.59
C ARG A 51 -8.81 -2.75 -12.31
N MET A 52 -8.33 -3.84 -11.72
CA MET A 52 -8.70 -5.20 -12.12
C MET A 52 -10.22 -5.40 -12.00
N LYS A 53 -10.83 -6.05 -12.99
CA LYS A 53 -12.26 -6.43 -12.96
C LYS A 53 -12.44 -7.76 -12.22
N GLN A 54 -13.66 -8.02 -11.73
CA GLN A 54 -14.00 -9.31 -11.11
C GLN A 54 -13.75 -10.50 -12.05
N ALA A 55 -14.02 -10.32 -13.33
CA ALA A 55 -13.79 -11.32 -14.37
C ALA A 55 -12.31 -11.65 -14.59
N ASP A 56 -11.39 -10.76 -14.19
CA ASP A 56 -9.94 -10.92 -14.38
C ASP A 56 -9.29 -11.69 -13.21
N MET A 57 -10.04 -12.01 -12.15
CA MET A 57 -9.48 -12.73 -10.99
C MET A 57 -8.80 -14.06 -11.37
N PRO A 58 -9.32 -14.90 -12.28
CA PRO A 58 -8.58 -16.09 -12.74
C PRO A 58 -7.23 -15.74 -13.36
N ALA A 59 -7.17 -14.71 -14.23
CA ALA A 59 -5.92 -14.27 -14.83
C ALA A 59 -4.93 -13.72 -13.80
N TYR A 60 -5.42 -13.08 -12.75
CA TYR A 60 -4.59 -12.67 -11.62
C TYR A 60 -3.97 -13.86 -10.87
N LEU A 61 -4.75 -14.92 -10.61
CA LEU A 61 -4.25 -16.13 -9.97
C LEU A 61 -3.23 -16.89 -10.86
N ASP A 62 -3.43 -16.86 -12.17
CA ASP A 62 -2.46 -17.39 -13.15
C ASP A 62 -1.16 -16.56 -13.11
N TRP A 63 -1.23 -15.23 -13.06
CA TRP A 63 -0.07 -14.34 -12.87
C TRP A 63 0.73 -14.69 -11.61
N LEU A 64 0.04 -14.90 -10.48
CA LEU A 64 0.69 -15.33 -9.23
C LEU A 64 1.41 -16.67 -9.38
N THR A 65 0.82 -17.60 -10.11
CA THR A 65 1.39 -18.93 -10.35
C THR A 65 2.66 -18.82 -11.19
N GLU A 66 2.61 -18.11 -12.31
CA GLU A 66 3.77 -17.87 -13.17
C GLU A 66 4.90 -17.15 -12.45
N ALA A 67 4.57 -16.13 -11.64
CA ALA A 67 5.55 -15.44 -10.83
C ALA A 67 6.23 -16.35 -9.81
N ARG A 68 5.47 -17.24 -9.15
CA ARG A 68 6.02 -18.22 -8.20
C ARG A 68 6.94 -19.24 -8.88
N GLU A 69 6.55 -19.74 -10.05
CA GLU A 69 7.37 -20.67 -10.84
C GLU A 69 8.70 -20.02 -11.26
N CYS A 70 8.65 -18.80 -11.77
CA CYS A 70 9.85 -18.05 -12.11
C CYS A 70 10.73 -17.78 -10.89
N ALA A 71 10.14 -17.33 -9.78
CA ALA A 71 10.86 -16.98 -8.56
C ALA A 71 11.56 -18.18 -7.90
N ALA A 72 10.97 -19.39 -8.00
CA ALA A 72 11.56 -20.62 -7.47
C ALA A 72 12.94 -20.91 -8.08
N LEU A 73 13.16 -20.55 -9.35
CA LEU A 73 14.46 -20.71 -10.04
C LEU A 73 15.55 -19.80 -9.44
N HIS A 74 15.19 -18.79 -8.70
CA HIS A 74 16.08 -17.81 -8.10
C HIS A 74 16.10 -17.82 -6.56
N GLY A 75 15.34 -18.75 -5.93
CA GLY A 75 15.22 -18.80 -4.47
C GLY A 75 14.49 -17.59 -3.86
N LEU A 76 13.70 -16.85 -4.66
CA LEU A 76 12.87 -15.74 -4.22
C LEU A 76 11.50 -16.26 -3.79
N THR A 77 11.00 -15.79 -2.66
CA THR A 77 9.64 -16.10 -2.21
C THR A 77 8.65 -15.08 -2.75
N VAL A 78 7.59 -15.54 -3.44
CA VAL A 78 6.47 -14.69 -3.89
C VAL A 78 5.29 -14.84 -2.96
N ARG A 79 4.73 -13.70 -2.53
CA ARG A 79 3.53 -13.57 -1.70
C ARG A 79 2.36 -13.05 -2.51
N SER A 80 1.16 -13.52 -2.17
CA SER A 80 -0.10 -13.13 -2.82
C SER A 80 -0.92 -12.22 -1.94
N ALA A 81 -1.44 -11.15 -2.53
CA ALA A 81 -2.26 -10.17 -1.83
C ALA A 81 -3.28 -9.50 -2.75
N LEU A 82 -4.02 -8.57 -2.20
CA LEU A 82 -4.78 -7.55 -2.93
C LEU A 82 -4.57 -6.21 -2.24
N GLU A 83 -4.59 -5.13 -3.01
CA GLU A 83 -4.78 -3.78 -2.50
C GLU A 83 -6.26 -3.42 -2.60
N CYS A 84 -6.89 -3.22 -1.46
CA CYS A 84 -8.33 -3.02 -1.37
C CYS A 84 -8.64 -1.58 -0.96
N ASP A 85 -9.51 -0.92 -1.71
CA ASP A 85 -10.03 0.38 -1.33
C ASP A 85 -10.98 0.29 -0.15
N TRP A 86 -10.87 1.29 0.73
CA TRP A 86 -11.75 1.43 1.88
C TRP A 86 -12.71 2.61 1.75
N PHE A 87 -13.97 2.34 2.01
CA PHE A 87 -14.99 3.33 2.33
C PHE A 87 -16.11 2.68 3.17
N PRO A 88 -16.88 3.45 3.93
CA PRO A 88 -17.91 2.88 4.81
C PRO A 88 -18.91 2.01 4.06
N GLY A 89 -19.15 0.80 4.58
CA GLY A 89 -20.09 -0.16 3.99
C GLY A 89 -19.48 -1.13 2.96
N ILE A 90 -18.15 -1.04 2.70
CA ILE A 90 -17.44 -1.96 1.81
C ILE A 90 -17.09 -3.30 2.48
N GLU A 91 -17.22 -3.41 3.80
CA GLU A 91 -16.75 -4.53 4.60
C GLU A 91 -17.23 -5.90 4.07
N PRO A 92 -18.51 -6.11 3.71
CA PRO A 92 -18.95 -7.41 3.18
C PRO A 92 -18.25 -7.79 1.87
N TRP A 93 -17.85 -6.79 1.07
CA TRP A 93 -17.10 -7.03 -0.14
C TRP A 93 -15.65 -7.43 0.16
N ILE A 94 -15.00 -6.78 1.12
CA ILE A 94 -13.65 -7.17 1.56
C ILE A 94 -13.67 -8.60 2.12
N GLU A 95 -14.67 -8.96 2.92
CA GLU A 95 -14.85 -10.35 3.40
C GLU A 95 -15.01 -11.35 2.25
N HIS A 96 -15.77 -10.98 1.21
CA HIS A 96 -15.89 -11.79 0.00
C HIS A 96 -14.54 -11.99 -0.67
N LEU A 97 -13.75 -10.91 -0.88
CA LEU A 97 -12.42 -10.98 -1.49
C LEU A 97 -11.44 -11.82 -0.65
N GLN A 98 -11.51 -11.72 0.68
CA GLN A 98 -10.73 -12.56 1.59
C GLN A 98 -11.01 -14.05 1.39
N GLY A 99 -12.24 -14.42 1.08
CA GLY A 99 -12.65 -15.79 0.83
C GLY A 99 -12.25 -16.37 -0.52
N LEU A 100 -11.81 -15.55 -1.48
CA LEU A 100 -11.52 -16.02 -2.86
C LEU A 100 -10.21 -16.81 -2.97
N HIS A 101 -9.23 -16.52 -2.11
CA HIS A 101 -7.91 -17.16 -2.16
C HIS A 101 -7.26 -17.14 -0.78
N ALA A 102 -6.29 -18.03 -0.55
CA ALA A 102 -5.46 -18.02 0.66
C ALA A 102 -4.40 -16.90 0.57
N TRP A 103 -4.82 -15.66 0.77
CA TRP A 103 -3.93 -14.50 0.71
C TRP A 103 -2.88 -14.52 1.82
N ASP A 104 -1.65 -14.09 1.48
CA ASP A 104 -0.60 -13.91 2.49
C ASP A 104 -0.83 -12.66 3.33
N TYR A 105 -1.43 -11.62 2.72
CA TYR A 105 -1.84 -10.37 3.38
C TYR A 105 -2.88 -9.62 2.54
N LEU A 106 -3.46 -8.56 3.11
CA LEU A 106 -4.23 -7.55 2.37
C LEU A 106 -3.69 -6.18 2.73
N ILE A 107 -3.64 -5.30 1.73
CA ILE A 107 -3.35 -3.87 1.88
C ILE A 107 -4.68 -3.13 1.87
N GLY A 108 -4.90 -2.25 2.85
CA GLY A 108 -6.00 -1.30 2.84
C GLY A 108 -5.53 0.06 2.35
N SER A 109 -6.25 0.66 1.42
CA SER A 109 -5.92 1.95 0.81
C SER A 109 -7.13 2.88 0.74
N VAL A 110 -6.87 4.17 0.70
CA VAL A 110 -7.89 5.21 0.51
C VAL A 110 -7.54 6.00 -0.74
N HIS A 111 -8.29 5.80 -1.82
CA HIS A 111 -8.16 6.55 -3.08
C HIS A 111 -9.37 7.44 -3.38
N TYR A 112 -10.46 7.28 -2.63
CA TYR A 112 -11.71 7.98 -2.84
C TYR A 112 -12.14 8.77 -1.62
N LEU A 113 -12.70 9.94 -1.86
CA LEU A 113 -13.41 10.76 -0.86
C LEU A 113 -14.86 11.00 -1.29
N GLY A 114 -15.67 11.63 -0.44
CA GLY A 114 -17.08 11.82 -0.72
C GLY A 114 -17.79 10.50 -1.04
N GLU A 115 -18.59 10.43 -2.06
CA GLU A 115 -19.24 9.19 -2.50
C GLU A 115 -18.31 8.32 -3.34
N LYS A 116 -17.61 8.90 -4.35
CA LYS A 116 -16.69 8.19 -5.26
C LYS A 116 -15.71 9.17 -5.94
N GLU A 117 -15.17 10.14 -5.23
CA GLU A 117 -14.31 11.15 -5.84
C GLU A 117 -12.84 10.76 -5.66
N GLU A 118 -12.18 10.47 -6.77
CA GLU A 118 -10.75 10.20 -6.81
C GLU A 118 -9.97 11.48 -6.54
N PHE A 119 -9.23 11.53 -5.45
CA PHE A 119 -8.43 12.70 -5.10
C PHE A 119 -6.98 12.60 -5.56
N ASP A 120 -6.51 11.39 -5.89
CA ASP A 120 -5.12 11.09 -6.24
C ASP A 120 -4.89 10.79 -7.72
N ASN A 121 -5.95 10.86 -8.55
CA ASN A 121 -5.87 10.65 -9.98
C ASN A 121 -5.43 11.95 -10.70
N PRO A 122 -4.30 11.95 -11.45
CA PRO A 122 -3.82 13.14 -12.13
C PRO A 122 -4.78 13.65 -13.23
N HIS A 123 -5.69 12.82 -13.71
CA HIS A 123 -6.72 13.19 -14.68
C HIS A 123 -7.99 13.73 -14.02
N ARG A 124 -8.08 13.77 -12.69
CA ARG A 124 -9.23 14.24 -11.89
C ARG A 124 -8.87 15.45 -11.01
N MET A 125 -7.98 16.30 -11.46
CA MET A 125 -7.52 17.49 -10.73
C MET A 125 -8.61 18.50 -10.42
N ASP A 126 -9.76 18.42 -11.10
CA ASP A 126 -10.95 19.19 -10.80
C ASP A 126 -11.49 18.97 -9.37
N PHE A 127 -11.24 17.81 -8.76
CA PHE A 127 -11.51 17.59 -7.34
C PHE A 127 -10.87 18.69 -6.48
N TRP A 128 -9.57 18.95 -6.66
CA TRP A 128 -8.82 19.93 -5.88
C TRP A 128 -9.17 21.39 -6.18
N HIS A 129 -9.82 21.67 -7.31
CA HIS A 129 -10.29 23.02 -7.65
C HIS A 129 -11.60 23.40 -6.97
N ARG A 130 -12.38 22.43 -6.50
CA ARG A 130 -13.71 22.63 -5.90
C ARG A 130 -13.82 22.22 -4.44
N THR A 131 -12.78 21.56 -3.90
CA THR A 131 -12.79 21.03 -2.54
C THR A 131 -11.82 21.82 -1.66
N ASP A 132 -12.26 22.17 -0.47
CA ASP A 132 -11.39 22.76 0.53
C ASP A 132 -10.35 21.74 1.00
N VAL A 133 -9.09 22.17 1.15
CA VAL A 133 -7.97 21.28 1.51
C VAL A 133 -8.12 20.73 2.92
N GLU A 134 -8.59 21.54 3.88
CA GLU A 134 -8.83 21.09 5.26
C GLU A 134 -9.92 20.01 5.29
N ASP A 135 -11.02 20.23 4.57
CA ASP A 135 -12.15 19.28 4.48
C ASP A 135 -11.72 17.96 3.81
N ALA A 136 -10.90 18.02 2.75
CA ALA A 136 -10.38 16.83 2.09
C ALA A 136 -9.48 16.01 3.03
N TRP A 137 -8.61 16.67 3.78
CA TRP A 137 -7.73 16.03 4.75
C TRP A 137 -8.51 15.40 5.91
N GLU A 138 -9.53 16.09 6.44
CA GLU A 138 -10.40 15.55 7.49
C GLU A 138 -11.08 14.26 7.02
N GLN A 139 -11.73 14.29 5.84
CA GLN A 139 -12.38 13.12 5.26
C GLN A 139 -11.39 11.96 5.00
N TYR A 140 -10.18 12.26 4.49
CA TYR A 140 -9.16 11.25 4.24
C TYR A 140 -8.77 10.53 5.53
N TRP A 141 -8.43 11.30 6.57
CA TRP A 141 -7.95 10.73 7.83
C TRP A 141 -9.05 10.06 8.63
N GLU A 142 -10.29 10.54 8.51
CA GLU A 142 -11.44 9.80 9.06
C GLU A 142 -11.58 8.43 8.40
N ARG A 143 -11.49 8.35 7.06
CA ARG A 143 -11.52 7.07 6.34
C ARG A 143 -10.34 6.18 6.70
N PHE A 144 -9.15 6.72 6.70
CA PHE A 144 -7.95 5.96 7.07
C PHE A 144 -8.04 5.39 8.48
N ARG A 145 -8.50 6.18 9.44
CA ARG A 145 -8.75 5.72 10.81
C ARG A 145 -9.80 4.61 10.87
N ASN A 146 -10.92 4.78 10.18
CA ASN A 146 -11.99 3.77 10.16
C ASN A 146 -11.53 2.49 9.46
N MET A 147 -10.75 2.60 8.40
CA MET A 147 -10.07 1.48 7.76
C MET A 147 -9.15 0.75 8.74
N ALA A 148 -8.32 1.47 9.47
CA ALA A 148 -7.45 0.88 10.49
C ALA A 148 -8.25 0.20 11.60
N ALA A 149 -9.31 0.84 12.09
CA ALA A 149 -10.18 0.32 13.16
C ALA A 149 -10.98 -0.92 12.74
N SER A 150 -11.21 -1.14 11.44
CA SER A 150 -11.90 -2.32 10.93
C SER A 150 -11.17 -3.64 11.23
N GLY A 151 -9.84 -3.59 11.37
CA GLY A 151 -9.02 -4.78 11.57
C GLY A 151 -8.98 -5.75 10.38
N MET A 152 -9.48 -5.34 9.21
CA MET A 152 -9.58 -6.20 8.02
C MET A 152 -8.27 -6.31 7.25
N PHE A 153 -7.32 -5.39 7.48
CA PHE A 153 -6.09 -5.27 6.68
C PHE A 153 -4.84 -5.54 7.50
N HIS A 154 -3.89 -6.18 6.85
CA HIS A 154 -2.57 -6.46 7.43
C HIS A 154 -1.64 -5.27 7.30
N ILE A 155 -1.74 -4.55 6.17
CA ILE A 155 -0.90 -3.39 5.82
C ILE A 155 -1.80 -2.20 5.55
N MET A 156 -1.48 -1.07 6.16
CA MET A 156 -2.09 0.23 5.87
C MET A 156 -1.26 0.90 4.78
N GLY A 157 -1.79 0.90 3.55
CA GLY A 157 -1.11 1.39 2.35
C GLY A 157 -0.91 2.90 2.38
N HIS A 158 0.20 3.37 1.81
CA HIS A 158 0.55 4.78 1.56
C HIS A 158 -0.21 5.81 2.39
N ALA A 159 -0.12 5.71 3.72
CA ALA A 159 -0.74 6.67 4.62
C ALA A 159 -0.34 8.10 4.22
N ASP A 160 -1.27 9.04 4.33
CA ASP A 160 -1.16 10.42 3.83
C ASP A 160 -1.03 10.60 2.29
N LEU A 161 -1.51 9.64 1.49
CA LEU A 161 -1.59 9.78 0.03
C LEU A 161 -2.28 11.07 -0.42
N ILE A 162 -3.16 11.61 0.40
CA ILE A 162 -3.87 12.89 0.18
C ILE A 162 -2.94 14.05 -0.17
N LYS A 163 -1.67 13.99 0.23
CA LYS A 163 -0.65 15.00 -0.09
C LYS A 163 -0.03 14.86 -1.49
N LYS A 164 -0.38 13.82 -2.27
CA LYS A 164 0.26 13.43 -3.54
C LYS A 164 0.56 14.60 -4.47
N PHE A 165 -0.39 15.55 -4.60
CA PHE A 165 -0.26 16.73 -5.45
C PHE A 165 0.26 17.98 -4.73
N GLY A 166 0.68 17.86 -3.46
CA GLY A 166 1.25 18.94 -2.68
C GLY A 166 0.23 19.80 -1.94
N PHE A 167 -1.06 19.44 -1.96
CA PHE A 167 -2.09 20.11 -1.17
C PHE A 167 -1.98 19.67 0.31
N ARG A 168 -1.80 20.64 1.19
CA ARG A 168 -1.66 20.40 2.63
C ARG A 168 -2.48 21.40 3.44
N PRO A 169 -3.12 20.97 4.53
CA PRO A 169 -3.80 21.86 5.45
C PRO A 169 -2.79 22.66 6.27
N SER A 170 -3.27 23.70 6.92
CA SER A 170 -2.51 24.47 7.88
C SER A 170 -2.47 23.83 9.29
N GLY A 171 -1.52 24.25 10.11
CA GLY A 171 -1.45 23.88 11.52
C GLY A 171 -0.84 22.52 11.82
N ASP A 172 -1.15 21.97 12.98
CA ASP A 172 -0.55 20.74 13.51
C ASP A 172 -1.30 19.50 13.00
N LEU A 173 -0.58 18.67 12.24
CA LEU A 173 -1.14 17.46 11.63
C LEU A 173 -1.36 16.31 12.63
N ARG A 174 -0.85 16.41 13.87
CA ARG A 174 -1.07 15.38 14.90
C ARG A 174 -2.55 15.12 15.15
N ARG A 175 -3.42 16.11 14.97
CA ARG A 175 -4.87 15.93 15.09
C ARG A 175 -5.44 14.81 14.20
N TYR A 176 -4.80 14.55 13.06
CA TYR A 176 -5.14 13.46 12.15
C TYR A 176 -4.39 12.17 12.50
N TYR A 177 -3.12 12.31 12.90
CA TYR A 177 -2.20 11.20 13.05
C TYR A 177 -2.46 10.39 14.33
N GLU A 178 -2.65 11.04 15.45
CA GLU A 178 -2.84 10.40 16.76
C GLU A 178 -4.02 9.41 16.76
N PRO A 179 -5.25 9.77 16.30
CA PRO A 179 -6.36 8.82 16.28
C PRO A 179 -6.14 7.64 15.31
N SER A 180 -5.43 7.88 14.21
CA SER A 180 -5.14 6.83 13.22
C SER A 180 -4.12 5.83 13.76
N LEU A 181 -3.08 6.30 14.43
CA LEU A 181 -2.07 5.45 15.07
C LEU A 181 -2.67 4.64 16.23
N GLU A 182 -3.60 5.21 16.99
CA GLU A 182 -4.32 4.49 18.05
C GLU A 182 -5.12 3.33 17.45
N ALA A 183 -5.90 3.57 16.39
CA ALA A 183 -6.65 2.53 15.70
C ALA A 183 -5.72 1.42 15.14
N MET A 184 -4.59 1.78 14.54
CA MET A 184 -3.61 0.81 14.06
C MET A 184 -3.00 -0.01 15.21
N ARG A 185 -2.72 0.62 16.37
CA ARG A 185 -2.18 -0.04 17.54
C ARG A 185 -3.17 -1.06 18.12
N GLU A 186 -4.46 -0.73 18.17
CA GLU A 186 -5.52 -1.61 18.66
C GLU A 186 -5.71 -2.86 17.80
N THR A 187 -5.60 -2.71 16.48
CA THR A 187 -5.78 -3.83 15.53
C THR A 187 -4.49 -4.58 15.22
N GLY A 188 -3.33 -4.01 15.54
CA GLY A 188 -2.03 -4.58 15.19
C GLY A 188 -1.66 -4.43 13.73
N ALA A 189 -2.31 -3.53 12.99
CA ALA A 189 -2.02 -3.28 11.57
C ALA A 189 -0.59 -2.75 11.37
N CYS A 190 0.04 -3.15 10.27
CA CYS A 190 1.37 -2.71 9.87
C CYS A 190 1.29 -1.44 9.03
N LEU A 191 2.15 -0.47 9.30
CA LEU A 191 2.32 0.72 8.46
C LEU A 191 3.17 0.39 7.23
N GLU A 192 2.78 0.90 6.08
CA GLU A 192 3.62 0.92 4.90
C GLU A 192 4.45 2.21 4.85
N LEU A 193 5.77 2.08 4.67
CA LEU A 193 6.63 3.17 4.18
C LEU A 193 6.75 3.01 2.66
N ASN A 194 5.99 3.80 1.93
CA ASN A 194 5.87 3.70 0.48
C ASN A 194 6.79 4.72 -0.20
N THR A 195 7.62 4.23 -1.11
CA THR A 195 8.66 5.04 -1.76
C THR A 195 8.18 5.78 -3.00
N ALA A 196 7.01 5.44 -3.56
CA ALA A 196 6.46 6.10 -4.76
C ALA A 196 6.25 7.60 -4.57
N GLY A 197 5.97 8.03 -3.34
CA GLY A 197 5.72 9.44 -3.03
C GLY A 197 6.90 10.36 -3.38
N TRP A 198 8.15 9.88 -3.32
CA TRP A 198 9.31 10.66 -3.75
C TRP A 198 9.31 11.01 -5.25
N HIS A 199 8.56 10.27 -6.04
CA HIS A 199 8.41 10.43 -7.49
C HIS A 199 7.10 11.11 -7.88
N ASN A 200 6.30 11.51 -6.89
CA ASN A 200 5.08 12.30 -7.07
C ASN A 200 5.34 13.79 -6.78
N LYS A 201 4.36 14.66 -7.06
CA LYS A 201 4.51 16.11 -6.91
C LYS A 201 4.83 16.54 -5.46
N CYS A 202 4.40 15.78 -4.47
CA CYS A 202 4.75 16.05 -3.06
C CYS A 202 6.25 15.88 -2.77
N GLY A 203 6.98 15.06 -3.54
CA GLY A 203 8.42 14.84 -3.37
C GLY A 203 8.83 14.17 -2.06
N GLU A 204 7.89 13.55 -1.37
CA GLU A 204 8.07 12.89 -0.08
C GLU A 204 7.52 11.46 -0.11
N GLN A 205 8.08 10.58 0.71
CA GLN A 205 7.53 9.24 0.94
C GLN A 205 6.13 9.30 1.59
N TYR A 206 5.40 8.21 1.53
CA TYR A 206 4.19 8.00 2.33
C TYR A 206 4.48 7.03 3.49
N PRO A 207 4.15 7.39 4.74
CA PRO A 207 3.73 8.71 5.23
C PRO A 207 4.91 9.69 5.36
N ASP A 208 4.58 10.94 5.74
CA ASP A 208 5.60 11.94 6.07
C ASP A 208 6.43 11.56 7.31
N GLY A 209 7.53 12.30 7.51
CA GLY A 209 8.48 11.97 8.57
C GLY A 209 7.91 12.12 9.98
N GLN A 210 6.92 12.99 10.21
CA GLN A 210 6.28 13.15 11.51
C GLN A 210 5.40 11.94 11.85
N PHE A 211 4.54 11.51 10.93
CA PHE A 211 3.73 10.31 11.12
C PHE A 211 4.61 9.07 11.32
N LEU A 212 5.65 8.92 10.49
CA LEU A 212 6.56 7.79 10.58
C LEU A 212 7.26 7.71 11.95
N LYS A 213 7.70 8.84 12.49
CA LYS A 213 8.30 8.92 13.82
C LYS A 213 7.31 8.56 14.92
N MET A 214 6.11 9.14 14.87
CA MET A 214 5.05 8.84 15.82
C MET A 214 4.64 7.36 15.78
N ALA A 215 4.59 6.74 14.59
CA ALA A 215 4.33 5.32 14.44
C ALA A 215 5.42 4.44 15.11
N ALA A 216 6.69 4.83 14.98
CA ALA A 216 7.78 4.14 15.67
C ALA A 216 7.67 4.27 17.20
N GLU A 217 7.35 5.45 17.70
CA GLU A 217 7.12 5.71 19.14
C GLU A 217 5.91 4.94 19.68
N ALA A 218 4.86 4.77 18.87
CA ALA A 218 3.68 3.99 19.20
C ALA A 218 3.88 2.46 19.08
N GLY A 219 5.05 2.00 18.59
CA GLY A 219 5.35 0.58 18.41
C GLY A 219 4.60 -0.08 17.25
N ILE A 220 4.11 0.71 16.29
CA ILE A 220 3.45 0.20 15.08
C ILE A 220 4.47 -0.57 14.24
N PRO A 221 4.17 -1.80 13.77
CA PRO A 221 5.03 -2.51 12.83
C PRO A 221 5.17 -1.76 11.50
N LEU A 222 6.32 -1.95 10.81
CA LEU A 222 6.62 -1.27 9.55
C LEU A 222 6.96 -2.26 8.45
N THR A 223 6.48 -2.04 7.25
CA THR A 223 7.00 -2.61 5.99
C THR A 223 7.44 -1.49 5.05
N ILE A 224 8.31 -1.81 4.07
CA ILE A 224 8.73 -0.87 3.03
C ILE A 224 8.25 -1.42 1.70
N SER A 225 7.63 -0.57 0.87
CA SER A 225 7.10 -0.96 -0.42
C SER A 225 7.39 0.09 -1.50
N SER A 226 7.49 -0.36 -2.75
CA SER A 226 7.79 0.52 -3.88
C SER A 226 6.58 1.06 -4.59
N ASP A 227 5.45 0.36 -4.51
CA ASP A 227 4.24 0.65 -5.30
C ASP A 227 4.57 0.68 -6.81
N ALA A 228 5.30 -0.37 -7.21
CA ALA A 228 5.93 -0.43 -8.53
C ALA A 228 4.91 -0.84 -9.60
N HIS A 229 4.55 0.10 -10.46
CA HIS A 229 3.71 -0.10 -11.64
C HIS A 229 4.52 -0.52 -12.88
N ARG A 230 5.84 -0.64 -12.74
CA ARG A 230 6.77 -1.12 -13.78
C ARG A 230 7.88 -1.94 -13.14
N PRO A 231 8.41 -2.95 -13.83
CA PRO A 231 9.48 -3.80 -13.28
C PRO A 231 10.70 -3.03 -12.79
N GLU A 232 11.09 -1.95 -13.47
CA GLU A 232 12.25 -1.13 -13.10
C GLU A 232 12.08 -0.37 -11.78
N ASP A 233 10.86 -0.23 -11.31
CA ASP A 233 10.55 0.47 -10.06
C ASP A 233 10.52 -0.45 -8.83
N VAL A 234 10.61 -1.78 -9.00
CA VAL A 234 10.60 -2.76 -7.90
C VAL A 234 11.80 -2.53 -6.97
N GLY A 235 11.51 -2.32 -5.68
CA GLY A 235 12.54 -2.07 -4.67
C GLY A 235 13.19 -0.69 -4.77
N ARG A 236 12.62 0.23 -5.56
CA ARG A 236 13.15 1.58 -5.77
C ARG A 236 13.27 2.33 -4.44
N ASP A 237 14.43 2.99 -4.22
CA ASP A 237 14.74 3.81 -3.05
C ASP A 237 14.74 3.07 -1.69
N PHE A 238 14.74 1.74 -1.65
CA PHE A 238 14.67 0.97 -0.39
C PHE A 238 15.83 1.25 0.56
N LYS A 239 17.02 1.53 0.03
CA LYS A 239 18.15 1.94 0.88
C LYS A 239 17.84 3.25 1.61
N ARG A 240 17.35 4.26 0.90
CA ARG A 240 16.92 5.55 1.46
C ARG A 240 15.78 5.36 2.46
N ALA A 241 14.77 4.55 2.12
CA ALA A 241 13.65 4.24 3.01
C ALA A 241 14.11 3.54 4.30
N GLY A 242 15.04 2.58 4.20
CA GLY A 242 15.62 1.91 5.36
C GLY A 242 16.40 2.85 6.28
N GLU A 243 17.15 3.81 5.71
CA GLU A 243 17.84 4.86 6.47
C GLU A 243 16.83 5.75 7.21
N LEU A 244 15.78 6.18 6.52
CA LEU A 244 14.69 6.99 7.11
C LEU A 244 13.97 6.25 8.23
N ALA A 245 13.59 4.99 8.00
CA ALA A 245 12.94 4.15 9.00
C ALA A 245 13.80 4.02 10.28
N ARG A 246 15.11 3.83 10.11
CA ARG A 246 16.06 3.75 11.23
C ARG A 246 16.17 5.05 12.00
N GLN A 247 16.20 6.20 11.29
CA GLN A 247 16.21 7.53 11.90
C GLN A 247 14.91 7.80 12.67
N ALA A 248 13.76 7.34 12.15
CA ALA A 248 12.47 7.43 12.83
C ALA A 248 12.37 6.56 14.10
N GLY A 249 13.25 5.55 14.26
CA GLY A 249 13.29 4.70 15.46
C GLY A 249 13.03 3.21 15.21
N PHE A 250 12.66 2.81 14.00
CA PHE A 250 12.43 1.40 13.68
C PHE A 250 13.70 0.57 13.73
N ARG A 251 13.58 -0.68 14.17
CA ARG A 251 14.67 -1.66 14.24
C ARG A 251 14.34 -2.95 13.51
N HIS A 252 13.07 -3.16 13.19
CA HIS A 252 12.54 -4.34 12.51
C HIS A 252 11.60 -3.91 11.38
N LEU A 253 11.48 -4.79 10.39
CA LEU A 253 10.45 -4.73 9.36
C LEU A 253 9.52 -5.94 9.49
N ALA A 254 8.30 -5.79 9.02
CA ALA A 254 7.31 -6.85 8.97
C ALA A 254 7.42 -7.68 7.68
N SER A 255 7.16 -8.97 7.79
CA SER A 255 6.91 -9.88 6.68
C SER A 255 5.62 -10.66 6.92
N PHE A 256 4.99 -11.15 5.84
CA PHE A 256 3.66 -11.74 5.91
C PHE A 256 3.64 -13.10 5.23
N GLN A 257 2.92 -14.05 5.86
CA GLN A 257 2.69 -15.37 5.29
C GLN A 257 1.38 -15.94 5.83
N GLY A 258 0.43 -16.25 4.94
CA GLY A 258 -0.85 -16.86 5.31
C GLY A 258 -1.61 -16.06 6.38
N GLY A 259 -1.68 -14.74 6.22
CA GLY A 259 -2.33 -13.83 7.16
C GLY A 259 -1.57 -13.58 8.47
N ARG A 260 -0.32 -14.05 8.59
CA ARG A 260 0.48 -13.90 9.82
C ARG A 260 1.68 -13.00 9.59
N MET A 261 1.82 -12.00 10.43
CA MET A 261 2.98 -11.11 10.47
C MET A 261 4.12 -11.71 11.27
N LYS A 262 5.36 -11.52 10.78
CA LYS A 262 6.60 -11.80 11.49
C LYS A 262 7.54 -10.60 11.36
N LEU A 263 8.28 -10.30 12.40
CA LEU A 263 9.28 -9.24 12.38
C LEU A 263 10.67 -9.81 12.08
N PHE A 264 11.44 -9.09 11.29
CA PHE A 264 12.85 -9.37 11.03
C PHE A 264 13.68 -8.08 11.16
N PRO A 265 14.98 -8.18 11.50
CA PRO A 265 15.80 -6.99 11.66
C PRO A 265 15.84 -6.12 10.41
N LEU A 266 15.69 -4.80 10.61
CA LEU A 266 15.88 -3.82 9.54
C LEU A 266 17.30 -3.96 8.98
N PRO A 267 17.47 -4.19 7.65
CA PRO A 267 18.77 -4.40 7.06
C PRO A 267 19.75 -3.28 7.38
N GLY A 268 20.99 -3.64 7.74
CA GLY A 268 22.09 -2.70 7.86
C GLY A 268 22.46 -2.06 6.52
N ILE A 269 23.09 -0.92 6.56
CA ILE A 269 23.66 -0.25 5.38
C ILE A 269 24.92 -1.00 4.96
#